data_a050d102c61fc1e969819726c89ea5a9
#
_entry.id   a050d102c61fc1e969819726c89ea5a9
#
_cell.length_a   1.000
_cell.length_b   1.000
_cell.length_c   1.000
_cell.angle_alpha   90.00
_cell.angle_beta   90.00
_cell.angle_gamma   90.00
#
_symmetry.space_group_name_H-M   'P 1'
#
loop_
_entity.id
_entity.type
_entity.pdbx_description
1 polymer ?
#
loop_
_entity_poly.entity_id
_entity_poly.type
_entity_poly.pdbx_seq_one_letter_code
_entity_poly.pdbx_strand_id
1 'polypeptide(L)'
;MQIVKLPKENLDKFIGTLSKFGEIHAPIRKNENTYLFSRIENLSKIELNYNRTILPPRKYFVPPVETTFRFSPDRGYEESVEDIDKKYILLGVHPCDIHGLKILDLVFSGTYQDKYYFTRRKNTSIIGVSCIPDDSCFCRSMQTDFVEDGFDLFLSD
;
A
#
# COMPACT_ATOMS: atom_id res chain seq x y z
N MET A 1 -19.32 7.79 5.47
CA MET A 1 -18.18 8.34 4.67
C MET A 1 -18.43 9.81 4.42
N GLN A 2 -17.44 10.69 4.66
CA GLN A 2 -17.54 12.12 4.35
C GLN A 2 -16.92 12.34 2.95
N ILE A 3 -17.63 13.03 2.06
CA ILE A 3 -17.15 13.37 0.72
C ILE A 3 -16.70 14.82 0.70
N VAL A 4 -15.47 15.07 0.24
CA VAL A 4 -14.89 16.40 0.12
C VAL A 4 -14.36 16.58 -1.31
N LYS A 5 -14.56 17.75 -1.90
CA LYS A 5 -13.97 18.08 -3.20
C LYS A 5 -12.56 18.63 -3.01
N LEU A 6 -11.59 18.01 -3.69
CA LEU A 6 -10.22 18.49 -3.78
C LEU A 6 -9.98 19.01 -5.21
N PRO A 7 -9.75 20.31 -5.40
CA PRO A 7 -9.35 20.85 -6.72
C PRO A 7 -8.04 20.20 -7.20
N LYS A 8 -7.97 19.80 -8.48
CA LYS A 8 -6.78 19.11 -9.04
C LYS A 8 -5.49 19.92 -8.86
N GLU A 9 -5.57 21.24 -8.93
CA GLU A 9 -4.47 22.18 -8.68
C GLU A 9 -3.90 22.12 -7.24
N ASN A 10 -4.68 21.60 -6.28
CA ASN A 10 -4.25 21.43 -4.89
C ASN A 10 -3.73 20.03 -4.58
N LEU A 11 -3.68 19.12 -5.56
CA LEU A 11 -3.26 17.73 -5.34
C LEU A 11 -1.81 17.66 -4.83
N ASP A 12 -0.88 18.40 -5.44
CA ASP A 12 0.52 18.42 -5.02
C ASP A 12 0.69 18.96 -3.59
N LYS A 13 -0.09 19.98 -3.24
CA LYS A 13 -0.10 20.55 -1.89
C LYS A 13 -0.66 19.56 -0.86
N PHE A 14 -1.71 18.83 -1.24
CA PHE A 14 -2.28 17.77 -0.44
C PHE A 14 -1.26 16.66 -0.20
N ILE A 15 -0.62 16.14 -1.26
CA ILE A 15 0.40 15.09 -1.17
C ILE A 15 1.60 15.58 -0.33
N GLY A 16 2.05 16.81 -0.52
CA GLY A 16 3.11 17.39 0.29
C GLY A 16 2.77 17.47 1.78
N THR A 17 1.48 17.62 2.12
CA THR A 17 1.02 17.60 3.51
C THR A 17 1.07 16.20 4.11
N LEU A 18 0.81 15.17 3.31
CA LEU A 18 0.86 13.77 3.75
C LEU A 18 2.25 13.36 4.28
N SER A 19 3.32 13.93 3.74
CA SER A 19 4.70 13.62 4.18
C SER A 19 4.96 13.87 5.67
N LYS A 20 4.11 14.66 6.33
CA LYS A 20 4.17 14.90 7.79
C LYS A 20 3.71 13.69 8.61
N PHE A 21 2.99 12.76 8.00
CA PHE A 21 2.39 11.61 8.68
C PHE A 21 3.16 10.31 8.46
N GLY A 22 4.01 10.25 7.43
CA GLY A 22 4.80 9.06 7.11
C GLY A 22 5.55 9.19 5.79
N GLU A 23 6.31 8.16 5.46
CA GLU A 23 7.02 8.04 4.20
C GLU A 23 6.04 7.69 3.09
N ILE A 24 5.95 8.55 2.06
CA ILE A 24 5.00 8.35 0.95
C ILE A 24 5.58 7.37 -0.05
N HIS A 25 4.81 6.33 -0.34
CA HIS A 25 5.04 5.39 -1.42
C HIS A 25 3.86 5.43 -2.39
N ALA A 26 4.15 5.57 -3.67
CA ALA A 26 3.15 5.66 -4.71
C ALA A 26 3.62 4.94 -5.99
N PRO A 27 2.72 4.65 -6.93
CA PRO A 27 3.11 4.10 -8.21
C PRO A 27 3.90 5.13 -9.01
N ILE A 28 5.05 4.70 -9.50
CA ILE A 28 5.91 5.44 -10.43
C ILE A 28 6.09 4.62 -11.69
N ARG A 29 6.28 5.30 -12.83
CA ARG A 29 6.58 4.66 -14.11
C ARG A 29 8.07 4.28 -14.15
N LYS A 30 8.35 2.99 -14.38
CA LYS A 30 9.71 2.48 -14.57
C LYS A 30 10.11 2.46 -16.05
N ASN A 31 9.20 1.98 -16.91
CA ASN A 31 9.33 1.89 -18.37
C ASN A 31 7.98 2.24 -19.00
N GLU A 32 7.88 2.18 -20.34
CA GLU A 32 6.67 2.57 -21.10
C GLU A 32 5.37 1.96 -20.54
N ASN A 33 5.39 0.67 -20.14
CA ASN A 33 4.19 -0.05 -19.67
C ASN A 33 4.37 -0.69 -18.29
N THR A 34 5.36 -0.23 -17.51
CA THR A 34 5.71 -0.86 -16.25
C THR A 34 5.68 0.12 -15.09
N TYR A 35 4.91 -0.20 -14.07
CA TYR A 35 4.78 0.60 -12.87
C TYR A 35 5.25 -0.18 -11.64
N LEU A 36 5.70 0.54 -10.63
CA LEU A 36 6.05 -0.04 -9.34
C LEU A 36 5.75 0.95 -8.21
N PHE A 37 5.36 0.44 -7.06
CA PHE A 37 5.31 1.23 -5.84
C PHE A 37 6.72 1.49 -5.34
N SER A 38 7.06 2.77 -5.16
CA SER A 38 8.36 3.21 -4.65
C SER A 38 8.20 4.42 -3.74
N ARG A 39 9.19 4.67 -2.91
CA ARG A 39 9.32 5.91 -2.16
C ARG A 39 9.31 7.11 -3.09
N ILE A 40 8.57 8.13 -2.71
CA ILE A 40 8.43 9.36 -3.49
C ILE A 40 9.37 10.43 -2.94
N GLU A 41 10.35 10.80 -3.75
CA GLU A 41 11.23 11.95 -3.49
C GLU A 41 10.80 13.18 -4.30
N ASN A 42 10.12 12.95 -5.42
CA ASN A 42 9.63 14.01 -6.31
C ASN A 42 8.18 13.71 -6.69
N LEU A 43 7.26 14.61 -6.34
CA LEU A 43 5.83 14.48 -6.57
C LEU A 43 5.47 14.34 -8.06
N SER A 44 6.25 14.94 -8.96
CA SER A 44 6.02 14.85 -10.41
C SER A 44 6.20 13.46 -11.01
N LYS A 45 6.78 12.51 -10.26
CA LYS A 45 6.95 11.12 -10.69
C LYS A 45 5.76 10.23 -10.34
N ILE A 46 4.81 10.73 -9.56
CA ILE A 46 3.62 9.97 -9.17
C ILE A 46 2.73 9.75 -10.40
N GLU A 47 2.37 8.50 -10.64
CA GLU A 47 1.48 8.11 -11.72
C GLU A 47 0.26 7.41 -11.15
N LEU A 48 -0.83 8.16 -10.94
CA LEU A 48 -2.07 7.60 -10.40
C LEU A 48 -2.93 6.91 -11.48
N ASN A 49 -2.67 7.21 -12.75
CA ASN A 49 -3.33 6.55 -13.87
C ASN A 49 -2.48 5.37 -14.36
N TYR A 50 -2.52 4.27 -13.64
CA TYR A 50 -1.78 3.05 -13.93
C TYR A 50 -2.72 1.84 -13.86
N ASN A 51 -2.40 0.75 -14.55
CA ASN A 51 -3.22 -0.46 -14.51
C ASN A 51 -2.71 -1.46 -13.48
N ARG A 52 -1.43 -1.79 -13.51
CA ARG A 52 -0.81 -2.82 -12.66
C ARG A 52 0.63 -2.45 -12.32
N THR A 53 1.08 -2.87 -11.16
CA THR A 53 2.48 -2.77 -10.74
C THR A 53 3.17 -4.13 -10.75
N ILE A 54 4.49 -4.15 -10.90
CA ILE A 54 5.30 -5.40 -10.89
C ILE A 54 5.04 -6.19 -9.62
N LEU A 55 5.06 -5.50 -8.47
CA LEU A 55 4.71 -6.08 -7.17
C LEU A 55 3.59 -5.23 -6.56
N PRO A 56 2.49 -5.86 -6.16
CA PRO A 56 1.37 -5.15 -5.56
C PRO A 56 1.72 -4.53 -4.20
N PRO A 57 0.90 -3.59 -3.68
CA PRO A 57 1.13 -2.92 -2.40
C PRO A 57 1.26 -3.87 -1.20
N ARG A 58 0.75 -5.10 -1.30
CA ARG A 58 0.91 -6.12 -0.25
C ARG A 58 2.36 -6.36 0.18
N LYS A 59 3.35 -6.04 -0.68
CA LYS A 59 4.79 -6.17 -0.35
C LYS A 59 5.21 -5.36 0.90
N TYR A 60 4.46 -4.31 1.25
CA TYR A 60 4.70 -3.51 2.44
C TYR A 60 4.25 -4.18 3.73
N PHE A 61 3.37 -5.16 3.64
CA PHE A 61 2.82 -5.90 4.77
C PHE A 61 3.41 -7.30 4.89
N VAL A 62 3.62 -7.94 3.73
CA VAL A 62 4.23 -9.26 3.60
C VAL A 62 5.38 -9.15 2.60
N PRO A 63 6.58 -8.76 3.04
CA PRO A 63 7.73 -8.63 2.17
C PRO A 63 8.11 -9.99 1.57
N PRO A 64 8.58 -10.02 0.31
CA PRO A 64 8.97 -11.29 -0.36
C PRO A 64 10.13 -12.01 0.33
N VAL A 65 11.00 -11.26 0.99
CA VAL A 65 12.15 -11.77 1.77
C VAL A 65 12.26 -10.92 3.01
N GLU A 66 12.42 -11.57 4.15
CA GLU A 66 12.56 -10.91 5.43
C GLU A 66 13.44 -11.73 6.39
N THR A 67 14.30 -11.05 7.13
CA THR A 67 15.02 -11.65 8.25
C THR A 67 14.18 -11.43 9.51
N THR A 68 13.60 -12.50 10.03
CA THR A 68 12.79 -12.44 11.25
C THR A 68 13.64 -12.57 12.52
N PHE A 69 14.74 -13.32 12.46
CA PHE A 69 15.67 -13.46 13.56
C PHE A 69 17.08 -13.80 13.08
N ARG A 70 18.05 -13.56 13.95
CA ARG A 70 19.43 -14.01 13.81
C ARG A 70 19.78 -14.93 14.96
N PHE A 71 20.56 -15.95 14.68
CA PHE A 71 21.07 -16.88 15.68
C PHE A 71 22.59 -16.84 15.71
N SER A 72 23.16 -16.80 16.90
CA SER A 72 24.59 -16.90 17.13
C SER A 72 24.83 -17.88 18.28
N PRO A 73 25.83 -18.80 18.19
CA PRO A 73 26.17 -19.71 19.30
C PRO A 73 26.47 -18.96 20.61
N ASP A 74 27.09 -17.77 20.51
CA ASP A 74 27.52 -16.98 21.67
C ASP A 74 26.40 -16.09 22.25
N ARG A 75 25.46 -15.62 21.42
CA ARG A 75 24.39 -14.65 21.79
C ARG A 75 23.00 -15.26 21.81
N GLY A 76 22.85 -16.50 21.29
CA GLY A 76 21.56 -17.15 21.17
C GLY A 76 20.70 -16.52 20.08
N TYR A 77 19.40 -16.44 20.37
CA TYR A 77 18.38 -15.92 19.45
C TYR A 77 18.20 -14.40 19.64
N GLU A 78 18.21 -13.66 18.53
CA GLU A 78 17.91 -12.22 18.50
C GLU A 78 16.90 -11.94 17.39
N GLU A 79 15.79 -11.31 17.74
CA GLU A 79 14.78 -10.87 16.79
C GLU A 79 15.33 -9.70 15.96
N SER A 80 15.18 -9.76 14.64
CA SER A 80 15.79 -8.79 13.71
C SER A 80 14.86 -8.42 12.56
N VAL A 81 13.67 -7.90 12.88
CA VAL A 81 12.74 -7.40 11.86
C VAL A 81 13.03 -5.95 11.59
N GLU A 82 13.50 -5.67 10.36
CA GLU A 82 13.83 -4.32 9.95
C GLU A 82 12.56 -3.52 9.62
N ASP A 83 12.63 -2.20 9.86
CA ASP A 83 11.62 -1.21 9.43
C ASP A 83 10.18 -1.45 9.95
N ILE A 84 9.98 -2.29 10.96
CA ILE A 84 8.65 -2.65 11.44
C ILE A 84 7.88 -1.45 12.00
N ASP A 85 8.57 -0.49 12.60
CA ASP A 85 7.98 0.70 13.22
C ASP A 85 7.86 1.90 12.26
N LYS A 86 8.32 1.76 11.01
CA LYS A 86 8.20 2.83 10.02
C LYS A 86 6.74 3.09 9.68
N LYS A 87 6.40 4.37 9.57
CA LYS A 87 5.09 4.81 9.11
C LYS A 87 5.10 5.04 7.62
N TYR A 88 4.23 4.34 6.91
CA TYR A 88 4.06 4.47 5.47
C TYR A 88 2.72 5.08 5.11
N ILE A 89 2.71 5.79 4.00
CA ILE A 89 1.50 6.23 3.31
C ILE A 89 1.55 5.63 1.92
N LEU A 90 0.66 4.68 1.66
CA LEU A 90 0.50 4.09 0.34
C LEU A 90 -0.54 4.88 -0.43
N LEU A 91 -0.08 5.73 -1.34
CA LEU A 91 -0.92 6.57 -2.18
C LEU A 91 -1.19 5.88 -3.52
N GLY A 92 -2.44 5.83 -3.93
CA GLY A 92 -2.84 5.30 -5.23
C GLY A 92 -3.09 3.79 -5.25
N VAL A 93 -3.56 3.22 -4.15
CA VAL A 93 -3.88 1.78 -4.07
C VAL A 93 -5.22 1.50 -4.74
N HIS A 94 -5.25 0.51 -5.65
CA HIS A 94 -6.49 0.13 -6.35
C HIS A 94 -7.46 -0.65 -5.45
N PRO A 95 -8.79 -0.61 -5.73
CA PRO A 95 -9.79 -1.36 -4.97
C PRO A 95 -9.47 -2.85 -4.83
N CYS A 96 -9.04 -3.50 -5.90
CA CYS A 96 -8.70 -4.93 -5.87
C CYS A 96 -7.52 -5.25 -4.94
N ASP A 97 -6.53 -4.37 -4.84
CA ASP A 97 -5.43 -4.51 -3.88
C ASP A 97 -5.90 -4.32 -2.43
N ILE A 98 -6.82 -3.37 -2.19
CA ILE A 98 -7.44 -3.18 -0.88
C ILE A 98 -8.23 -4.43 -0.46
N HIS A 99 -9.02 -5.02 -1.37
CA HIS A 99 -9.67 -6.30 -1.10
C HIS A 99 -8.66 -7.42 -0.78
N GLY A 100 -7.54 -7.47 -1.51
CA GLY A 100 -6.46 -8.40 -1.22
C GLY A 100 -5.89 -8.22 0.19
N LEU A 101 -5.73 -6.98 0.65
CA LEU A 101 -5.30 -6.69 2.02
C LEU A 101 -6.34 -7.11 3.06
N LYS A 102 -7.64 -6.90 2.82
CA LYS A 102 -8.72 -7.37 3.70
C LYS A 102 -8.69 -8.90 3.86
N ILE A 103 -8.40 -9.63 2.80
CA ILE A 103 -8.23 -11.09 2.88
C ILE A 103 -7.01 -11.44 3.74
N LEU A 104 -5.88 -10.75 3.57
CA LEU A 104 -4.71 -10.97 4.41
C LEU A 104 -4.99 -10.62 5.88
N ASP A 105 -5.75 -9.55 6.15
CA ASP A 105 -6.18 -9.20 7.50
C ASP A 105 -6.94 -10.38 8.15
N LEU A 106 -7.82 -11.06 7.41
CA LEU A 106 -8.53 -12.25 7.90
C LEU A 106 -7.59 -13.44 8.13
N VAL A 107 -6.68 -13.70 7.21
CA VAL A 107 -5.73 -14.82 7.31
C VAL A 107 -4.82 -14.66 8.52
N PHE A 108 -4.27 -13.46 8.73
CA PHE A 108 -3.32 -13.19 9.81
C PHE A 108 -3.97 -12.88 11.16
N SER A 109 -5.31 -12.70 11.21
CA SER A 109 -6.07 -12.50 12.46
C SER A 109 -6.50 -13.79 13.16
N GLY A 110 -6.09 -14.96 12.66
CA GLY A 110 -6.47 -16.27 13.20
C GLY A 110 -5.95 -16.52 14.63
N THR A 111 -5.99 -17.80 15.05
CA THR A 111 -5.57 -18.23 16.40
C THR A 111 -4.15 -17.80 16.76
N TYR A 112 -3.25 -17.75 15.79
CA TYR A 112 -1.89 -17.24 15.91
C TYR A 112 -1.74 -15.97 15.10
N GLN A 113 -2.03 -14.85 15.77
CA GLN A 113 -1.93 -13.54 15.14
C GLN A 113 -0.47 -13.20 14.81
N ASP A 114 -0.22 -12.85 13.53
CA ASP A 114 1.10 -12.39 13.10
C ASP A 114 1.36 -10.95 13.55
N LYS A 115 2.24 -10.79 14.55
CA LYS A 115 2.57 -9.48 15.12
C LYS A 115 3.25 -8.55 14.12
N TYR A 116 4.07 -9.09 13.19
CA TYR A 116 4.80 -8.28 12.22
C TYR A 116 3.85 -7.71 11.16
N TYR A 117 2.96 -8.56 10.64
CA TYR A 117 1.91 -8.12 9.73
C TYR A 117 1.07 -6.99 10.33
N PHE A 118 0.52 -7.20 11.54
CA PHE A 118 -0.36 -6.21 12.16
C PHE A 118 0.35 -4.94 12.60
N THR A 119 1.62 -5.00 13.00
CA THR A 119 2.41 -3.79 13.28
C THR A 119 2.58 -2.96 12.02
N ARG A 120 2.95 -3.56 10.89
CA ARG A 120 3.02 -2.86 9.60
C ARG A 120 1.66 -2.34 9.15
N ARG A 121 0.61 -3.14 9.32
CA ARG A 121 -0.76 -2.76 8.95
C ARG A 121 -1.22 -1.53 9.71
N LYS A 122 -0.95 -1.46 11.02
CA LYS A 122 -1.26 -0.32 11.89
C LYS A 122 -0.44 0.92 11.55
N ASN A 123 0.80 0.74 11.13
CA ASN A 123 1.72 1.83 10.81
C ASN A 123 1.61 2.32 9.35
N THR A 124 0.69 1.77 8.57
CA THR A 124 0.53 2.11 7.16
C THR A 124 -0.85 2.68 6.89
N SER A 125 -0.89 3.93 6.42
CA SER A 125 -2.11 4.55 5.91
C SER A 125 -2.31 4.25 4.43
N ILE A 126 -3.53 3.92 4.05
CA ILE A 126 -3.91 3.56 2.68
C ILE A 126 -4.76 4.66 2.07
N ILE A 127 -4.28 5.24 0.98
CA ILE A 127 -5.02 6.16 0.13
C ILE A 127 -5.33 5.46 -1.17
N GLY A 128 -6.59 5.04 -1.31
CA GLY A 128 -7.09 4.39 -2.50
C GLY A 128 -7.29 5.35 -3.66
N VAL A 129 -7.31 4.83 -4.87
CA VAL A 129 -7.67 5.56 -6.09
C VAL A 129 -8.60 4.72 -6.96
N SER A 130 -9.58 5.38 -7.59
CA SER A 130 -10.43 4.71 -8.58
C SER A 130 -9.59 4.23 -9.77
N CYS A 131 -9.97 3.09 -10.31
CA CYS A 131 -9.28 2.42 -11.42
C CYS A 131 -10.31 2.04 -12.48
N ILE A 132 -9.92 2.16 -13.75
CA ILE A 132 -10.69 1.64 -14.88
C ILE A 132 -10.07 0.29 -15.25
N PRO A 133 -10.76 -0.85 -15.01
CA PRO A 133 -10.26 -2.17 -15.36
C PRO A 133 -10.05 -2.30 -16.88
N ASP A 134 -8.94 -2.89 -17.29
CA ASP A 134 -8.66 -3.29 -18.67
C ASP A 134 -9.15 -4.73 -18.97
N ASP A 135 -8.99 -5.18 -20.23
CA ASP A 135 -9.43 -6.50 -20.68
C ASP A 135 -8.72 -7.67 -19.97
N SER A 136 -7.61 -7.43 -19.31
CA SER A 136 -6.85 -8.43 -18.54
C SER A 136 -7.21 -8.43 -17.05
N CYS A 137 -8.12 -7.57 -16.61
CA CYS A 137 -8.54 -7.47 -15.23
C CYS A 137 -9.69 -8.42 -14.90
N PHE A 138 -9.58 -9.10 -13.76
CA PHE A 138 -10.66 -9.96 -13.22
C PHE A 138 -11.49 -9.26 -12.13
N CYS A 139 -11.23 -7.98 -11.86
CA CYS A 139 -11.84 -7.25 -10.75
C CYS A 139 -13.37 -7.28 -10.79
N ARG A 140 -13.98 -7.08 -11.97
CA ARG A 140 -15.44 -7.11 -12.13
C ARG A 140 -16.03 -8.48 -11.83
N SER A 141 -15.40 -9.55 -12.34
CA SER A 141 -15.85 -10.92 -12.09
C SER A 141 -15.75 -11.31 -10.61
N MET A 142 -14.80 -10.73 -9.90
CA MET A 142 -14.56 -10.95 -8.47
C MET A 142 -15.28 -9.94 -7.59
N GLN A 143 -15.98 -8.96 -8.17
CA GLN A 143 -16.63 -7.85 -7.46
C GLN A 143 -15.64 -7.05 -6.57
N THR A 144 -14.42 -6.82 -7.09
CA THR A 144 -13.34 -6.11 -6.41
C THR A 144 -12.91 -4.85 -7.14
N ASP A 145 -13.68 -4.39 -8.11
CA ASP A 145 -13.46 -3.15 -8.87
C ASP A 145 -13.92 -1.89 -8.12
N PHE A 146 -14.60 -2.05 -7.01
CA PHE A 146 -14.96 -0.99 -6.07
C PHE A 146 -14.68 -1.44 -4.63
N VAL A 147 -14.62 -0.48 -3.69
CA VAL A 147 -14.37 -0.76 -2.27
C VAL A 147 -15.08 0.29 -1.40
N GLU A 148 -15.64 -0.14 -0.26
CA GLU A 148 -16.36 0.73 0.67
C GLU A 148 -15.57 1.04 1.94
N ASP A 149 -14.62 0.18 2.31
CA ASP A 149 -13.80 0.25 3.53
C ASP A 149 -12.40 -0.34 3.30
N GLY A 150 -11.54 -0.35 4.34
CA GLY A 150 -10.18 -0.89 4.27
C GLY A 150 -9.14 0.13 3.83
N PHE A 151 -9.51 1.40 3.75
CA PHE A 151 -8.67 2.54 3.43
C PHE A 151 -8.91 3.70 4.39
N ASP A 152 -7.94 4.61 4.51
CA ASP A 152 -8.07 5.84 5.31
C ASP A 152 -8.70 6.98 4.48
N LEU A 153 -8.37 7.02 3.19
CA LEU A 153 -8.90 7.99 2.25
C LEU A 153 -9.01 7.37 0.86
N PHE A 154 -9.99 7.80 0.07
CA PHE A 154 -10.18 7.33 -1.30
C PHE A 154 -10.34 8.51 -2.26
N LEU A 155 -9.53 8.53 -3.33
CA LEU A 155 -9.57 9.52 -4.39
C LEU A 155 -10.37 8.95 -5.56
N SER A 156 -11.38 9.68 -5.99
CA SER A 156 -12.17 9.35 -7.19
C SER A 156 -12.26 10.59 -8.07
N ASP A 157 -12.14 10.42 -9.38
CA ASP A 157 -12.28 11.48 -10.38
C ASP A 157 -13.74 11.55 -10.84
#